data_dece0e6eabc020ec1855d97bb617c8e4
#
_entry.id   dece0e6eabc020ec1855d97bb617c8e4
#
_cell.length_a   1.000
_cell.length_b   1.000
_cell.length_c   1.000
_cell.angle_alpha   90.00
_cell.angle_beta   90.00
_cell.angle_gamma   90.00
#
_symmetry.space_group_name_H-M   'P 1'
#
loop_
_entity.id
_entity.type
_entity.pdbx_description
1 polymer ?
#
loop_
_entity_poly.entity_id
_entity_poly.type
_entity_poly.pdbx_seq_one_letter_code
_entity_poly.pdbx_strand_id
1 'polypeptide(L)'
;GREKNKGILKLTHPAMLAEDETLHWLDSVHLDDVAANMDADLRTAAENALSKGTVLLANTAWKTADEWEKWLQKDNKKKKRVHLLALGDVGSTVLTALKLMGGDCIETLGIYDVNPDVCARWETELNQAAFPWDYDALPTVEILTEEQLFDCDMFVFCASKGIPPVGSQVQDVRMVQYEANKGIISIFAKKARDAK
;
A
#
# COMPACT_ATOMS: atom_id res chain seq x y z
N GLY A 1 -6.97 10.04 -4.17
CA GLY A 1 -6.54 8.87 -4.96
C GLY A 1 -7.67 7.90 -5.29
N ARG A 2 -8.51 7.55 -4.33
CA ARG A 2 -9.63 6.59 -4.52
C ARG A 2 -10.67 7.02 -5.58
N GLU A 3 -10.80 8.28 -5.91
CA GLU A 3 -11.80 8.74 -6.87
C GLU A 3 -11.40 8.52 -8.34
N LYS A 4 -10.13 8.35 -8.64
CA LYS A 4 -9.68 8.20 -10.03
C LYS A 4 -9.83 6.78 -10.58
N ASN A 5 -9.88 5.75 -9.74
CA ASN A 5 -9.93 4.34 -10.16
C ASN A 5 -11.26 3.64 -9.82
N LYS A 6 -12.24 4.37 -9.34
CA LYS A 6 -13.54 3.81 -8.93
C LYS A 6 -14.38 3.21 -10.06
N GLY A 7 -13.98 3.39 -11.31
CA GLY A 7 -14.74 2.92 -12.45
C GLY A 7 -14.38 1.53 -12.95
N ILE A 8 -13.19 1.02 -12.59
CA ILE A 8 -12.73 -0.28 -13.07
C ILE A 8 -12.28 -1.13 -11.90
N LEU A 9 -12.82 -2.35 -11.83
CA LEU A 9 -12.44 -3.39 -10.88
C LEU A 9 -11.87 -4.58 -11.65
N LYS A 10 -10.80 -5.20 -11.14
CA LYS A 10 -10.31 -6.46 -11.67
C LYS A 10 -11.17 -7.58 -11.12
N LEU A 11 -11.79 -8.36 -12.02
CA LEU A 11 -12.51 -9.57 -11.63
C LEU A 11 -11.49 -10.65 -11.28
N THR A 12 -11.53 -11.14 -10.05
CA THR A 12 -10.65 -12.22 -9.58
C THR A 12 -11.42 -13.49 -9.23
N HIS A 13 -12.73 -13.36 -8.96
CA HIS A 13 -13.61 -14.48 -8.65
C HIS A 13 -15.03 -14.23 -9.15
N PRO A 14 -15.78 -15.26 -9.66
CA PRO A 14 -17.16 -15.09 -10.14
C PRO A 14 -18.10 -14.49 -9.10
N ALA A 15 -17.94 -14.79 -7.82
CA ALA A 15 -18.74 -14.25 -6.72
C ALA A 15 -18.78 -12.71 -6.65
N MET A 16 -17.80 -12.03 -7.25
CA MET A 16 -17.80 -10.56 -7.32
C MET A 16 -18.92 -9.97 -8.16
N LEU A 17 -19.60 -10.80 -8.95
CA LEU A 17 -20.75 -10.42 -9.76
C LEU A 17 -22.11 -10.82 -9.11
N ALA A 18 -22.07 -11.45 -7.94
CA ALA A 18 -23.29 -11.81 -7.22
C ALA A 18 -24.01 -10.56 -6.71
N GLU A 19 -25.35 -10.60 -6.73
CA GLU A 19 -26.22 -9.54 -6.17
C GLU A 19 -26.35 -9.64 -4.64
N ASP A 20 -25.31 -10.09 -3.97
CA ASP A 20 -25.28 -10.23 -2.51
C ASP A 20 -24.63 -8.99 -1.89
N GLU A 21 -25.42 -8.14 -1.24
CA GLU A 21 -24.95 -6.97 -0.51
C GLU A 21 -24.35 -7.33 0.86
N THR A 22 -24.33 -8.61 1.22
CA THR A 22 -23.71 -9.06 2.46
C THR A 22 -22.19 -9.00 2.36
N LEU A 23 -21.51 -8.92 3.53
CA LEU A 23 -20.03 -8.93 3.57
C LEU A 23 -19.41 -10.31 3.35
N HIS A 24 -20.20 -11.33 2.98
CA HIS A 24 -19.71 -12.70 2.73
C HIS A 24 -18.66 -12.76 1.62
N TRP A 25 -18.74 -11.88 0.63
CA TRP A 25 -17.74 -11.79 -0.44
C TRP A 25 -16.39 -11.21 0.02
N LEU A 26 -16.33 -10.64 1.24
CA LEU A 26 -15.07 -10.23 1.88
C LEU A 26 -14.32 -11.38 2.56
N ASP A 27 -15.02 -12.50 2.77
CA ASP A 27 -14.45 -13.70 3.34
C ASP A 27 -14.08 -14.66 2.22
N SER A 28 -12.79 -14.78 1.92
CA SER A 28 -12.28 -15.63 0.85
C SER A 28 -12.68 -17.11 1.00
N VAL A 29 -13.01 -17.55 2.22
CA VAL A 29 -13.45 -18.93 2.50
C VAL A 29 -14.84 -19.21 1.96
N HIS A 30 -15.69 -18.18 1.83
CA HIS A 30 -17.08 -18.33 1.40
C HIS A 30 -17.35 -17.88 -0.05
N LEU A 31 -16.31 -17.45 -0.79
CA LEU A 31 -16.49 -17.00 -2.18
C LEU A 31 -17.09 -18.10 -3.09
N ASP A 32 -16.68 -19.34 -2.89
CA ASP A 32 -17.20 -20.47 -3.67
C ASP A 32 -18.67 -20.73 -3.36
N ASP A 33 -19.10 -20.59 -2.10
CA ASP A 33 -20.50 -20.75 -1.70
C ASP A 33 -21.36 -19.63 -2.28
N VAL A 34 -20.88 -18.39 -2.27
CA VAL A 34 -21.56 -17.27 -2.93
C VAL A 34 -21.68 -17.52 -4.43
N ALA A 35 -20.61 -17.95 -5.09
CA ALA A 35 -20.62 -18.28 -6.52
C ALA A 35 -21.57 -19.44 -6.85
N ALA A 36 -21.71 -20.43 -5.95
CA ALA A 36 -22.61 -21.55 -6.14
C ALA A 36 -24.10 -21.15 -6.15
N ASN A 37 -24.44 -20.06 -5.44
CA ASN A 37 -25.80 -19.57 -5.29
C ASN A 37 -26.18 -18.44 -6.27
N MET A 38 -25.23 -17.94 -7.07
CA MET A 38 -25.50 -16.89 -8.06
C MET A 38 -26.15 -17.49 -9.33
N ASP A 39 -26.63 -16.61 -10.21
CA ASP A 39 -27.18 -17.01 -11.51
C ASP A 39 -26.17 -17.87 -12.31
N ALA A 40 -26.63 -19.02 -12.79
CA ALA A 40 -25.76 -20.02 -13.42
C ALA A 40 -25.15 -19.54 -14.75
N ASP A 41 -25.88 -18.74 -15.52
CA ASP A 41 -25.39 -18.23 -16.81
C ASP A 41 -24.35 -17.15 -16.58
N LEU A 42 -24.58 -16.29 -15.60
CA LEU A 42 -23.64 -15.25 -15.18
C LEU A 42 -22.35 -15.85 -14.63
N ARG A 43 -22.47 -16.88 -13.77
CA ARG A 43 -21.32 -17.63 -13.24
C ARG A 43 -20.50 -18.24 -14.36
N THR A 44 -21.15 -18.97 -15.26
CA THR A 44 -20.48 -19.63 -16.40
C THR A 44 -19.77 -18.60 -17.30
N ALA A 45 -20.42 -17.47 -17.56
CA ALA A 45 -19.81 -16.39 -18.34
C ALA A 45 -18.56 -15.81 -17.66
N ALA A 46 -18.61 -15.59 -16.34
CA ALA A 46 -17.48 -15.09 -15.56
C ALA A 46 -16.31 -16.09 -15.52
N GLU A 47 -16.58 -17.37 -15.27
CA GLU A 47 -15.57 -18.43 -15.27
C GLU A 47 -14.89 -18.57 -16.64
N ASN A 48 -15.67 -18.55 -17.72
CA ASN A 48 -15.16 -18.58 -19.09
C ASN A 48 -14.31 -17.34 -19.43
N ALA A 49 -14.69 -16.17 -18.95
CA ALA A 49 -13.93 -14.96 -19.15
C ALA A 49 -12.59 -15.00 -18.39
N LEU A 50 -12.61 -15.40 -17.13
CA LEU A 50 -11.41 -15.53 -16.28
C LEU A 50 -10.42 -16.57 -16.85
N SER A 51 -10.91 -17.68 -17.41
CA SER A 51 -10.07 -18.70 -18.03
C SER A 51 -9.29 -18.20 -19.25
N LYS A 52 -9.76 -17.13 -19.90
CA LYS A 52 -9.14 -16.52 -21.08
C LYS A 52 -8.13 -15.43 -20.76
N GLY A 53 -8.12 -14.93 -19.53
CA GLY A 53 -7.19 -13.90 -19.09
C GLY A 53 -7.78 -12.94 -18.06
N THR A 54 -7.14 -11.78 -17.91
CA THR A 54 -7.59 -10.74 -17.00
C THR A 54 -8.92 -10.12 -17.47
N VAL A 55 -9.89 -10.07 -16.59
CA VAL A 55 -11.19 -9.44 -16.83
C VAL A 55 -11.29 -8.17 -15.99
N LEU A 56 -11.69 -7.09 -16.63
CA LEU A 56 -11.94 -5.80 -15.98
C LEU A 56 -13.42 -5.48 -16.05
N LEU A 57 -13.98 -5.02 -14.93
CA LEU A 57 -15.37 -4.60 -14.79
C LEU A 57 -15.42 -3.08 -14.77
N ALA A 58 -16.23 -2.47 -15.61
CA ALA A 58 -16.52 -1.05 -15.59
C ALA A 58 -17.92 -0.80 -15.03
N ASN A 59 -18.03 0.10 -14.05
CA ASN A 59 -19.34 0.50 -13.53
C ASN A 59 -19.99 1.50 -14.48
N THR A 60 -20.95 1.04 -15.27
CA THR A 60 -21.67 1.85 -16.26
C THR A 60 -22.63 2.88 -15.66
N ALA A 61 -22.94 2.81 -14.37
CA ALA A 61 -23.75 3.80 -13.68
C ALA A 61 -22.98 5.10 -13.35
N TRP A 62 -21.68 5.11 -13.52
CA TRP A 62 -20.88 6.31 -13.22
C TRP A 62 -20.88 7.29 -14.41
N LYS A 63 -20.87 8.59 -14.06
CA LYS A 63 -20.88 9.68 -15.04
C LYS A 63 -19.72 9.68 -16.04
N THR A 64 -18.62 8.99 -15.69
CA THR A 64 -17.39 8.89 -16.48
C THR A 64 -17.20 7.48 -17.07
N ALA A 65 -18.25 6.66 -17.12
CA ALA A 65 -18.17 5.30 -17.62
C ALA A 65 -17.67 5.21 -19.07
N ASP A 66 -17.99 6.20 -19.89
CA ASP A 66 -17.52 6.35 -21.29
C ASP A 66 -16.02 6.65 -21.41
N GLU A 67 -15.37 7.01 -20.29
CA GLU A 67 -13.93 7.28 -20.26
C GLU A 67 -13.08 6.05 -19.91
N TRP A 68 -13.67 4.85 -19.83
CA TRP A 68 -13.00 3.63 -19.39
C TRP A 68 -11.71 3.32 -20.16
N GLU A 69 -11.64 3.62 -21.45
CA GLU A 69 -10.43 3.45 -22.26
C GLU A 69 -9.28 4.35 -21.78
N LYS A 70 -9.60 5.59 -21.37
CA LYS A 70 -8.62 6.51 -20.81
C LYS A 70 -8.10 6.03 -19.45
N TRP A 71 -8.93 5.33 -18.69
CA TRP A 71 -8.52 4.75 -17.40
C TRP A 71 -7.53 3.61 -17.60
N LEU A 72 -7.75 2.75 -18.60
CA LEU A 72 -6.82 1.67 -18.93
C LEU A 72 -5.48 2.19 -19.46
N GLN A 73 -5.46 3.28 -20.20
CA GLN A 73 -4.23 3.85 -20.76
C GLN A 73 -3.34 4.53 -19.70
N LYS A 74 -3.87 4.86 -18.53
CA LYS A 74 -3.12 5.57 -17.47
C LYS A 74 -2.20 4.66 -16.65
N ASP A 75 -2.40 3.36 -16.67
CA ASP A 75 -1.71 2.42 -15.76
C ASP A 75 -0.36 1.89 -16.27
N ASN A 76 0.16 2.39 -17.40
CA ASN A 76 1.51 2.05 -17.88
C ASN A 76 2.64 2.84 -17.17
N LYS A 77 2.36 3.57 -16.11
CA LYS A 77 3.41 4.21 -15.31
C LYS A 77 4.07 3.16 -14.42
N LYS A 78 5.36 2.95 -14.59
CA LYS A 78 6.17 2.12 -13.69
C LYS A 78 5.93 2.59 -12.25
N LYS A 79 5.39 1.71 -11.42
CA LYS A 79 5.23 1.95 -9.98
C LYS A 79 6.59 2.19 -9.34
N LYS A 80 6.59 2.86 -8.21
CA LYS A 80 7.78 3.37 -7.52
C LYS A 80 8.13 2.52 -6.32
N ARG A 81 9.43 2.47 -6.01
CA ARG A 81 9.93 1.93 -4.74
C ARG A 81 10.09 3.08 -3.74
N VAL A 82 9.48 2.95 -2.58
CA VAL A 82 9.54 3.94 -1.50
C VAL A 82 10.16 3.28 -0.28
N HIS A 83 11.28 3.84 0.21
CA HIS A 83 11.97 3.31 1.38
C HIS A 83 11.81 4.24 2.59
N LEU A 84 11.52 3.65 3.75
CA LEU A 84 11.32 4.36 5.02
C LEU A 84 12.39 3.98 6.03
N LEU A 85 12.96 5.00 6.65
CA LEU A 85 13.87 4.86 7.78
C LEU A 85 13.17 5.21 9.08
N ALA A 86 13.18 4.31 10.03
CA ALA A 86 12.60 4.35 11.36
C ALA A 86 11.07 4.27 11.41
N LEU A 87 10.59 3.32 12.21
CA LEU A 87 9.20 2.90 12.32
C LEU A 87 8.60 3.23 13.71
N GLY A 88 9.01 4.36 14.28
CA GLY A 88 8.33 4.94 15.43
C GLY A 88 6.92 5.44 15.07
N ASP A 89 6.28 6.20 15.95
CA ASP A 89 4.88 6.65 15.78
C ASP A 89 4.61 7.31 14.42
N VAL A 90 5.50 8.20 13.98
CA VAL A 90 5.34 8.87 12.68
C VAL A 90 5.63 7.91 11.53
N GLY A 91 6.75 7.19 11.58
CA GLY A 91 7.16 6.29 10.49
C GLY A 91 6.16 5.17 10.26
N SER A 92 5.64 4.55 11.31
CA SER A 92 4.62 3.49 11.20
C SER A 92 3.28 4.01 10.66
N THR A 93 2.89 5.22 11.05
CA THR A 93 1.68 5.88 10.52
C THR A 93 1.83 6.17 9.02
N VAL A 94 2.98 6.71 8.61
CA VAL A 94 3.30 6.97 7.19
C VAL A 94 3.33 5.67 6.40
N LEU A 95 4.00 4.63 6.92
CA LEU A 95 4.06 3.31 6.29
C LEU A 95 2.66 2.73 6.06
N THR A 96 1.81 2.76 7.10
CA THR A 96 0.42 2.27 6.99
C THR A 96 -0.37 3.05 5.94
N ALA A 97 -0.25 4.38 5.93
CA ALA A 97 -0.92 5.21 4.93
C ALA A 97 -0.45 4.89 3.50
N LEU A 98 0.86 4.74 3.29
CA LEU A 98 1.41 4.39 1.97
C LEU A 98 0.99 2.99 1.54
N LYS A 99 0.94 2.01 2.46
CA LYS A 99 0.44 0.67 2.17
C LYS A 99 -1.01 0.70 1.69
N LEU A 100 -1.89 1.37 2.43
CA LEU A 100 -3.33 1.34 2.15
C LEU A 100 -3.74 2.24 0.97
N MET A 101 -2.97 3.27 0.64
CA MET A 101 -3.33 4.28 -0.36
C MET A 101 -2.39 4.31 -1.57
N GLY A 102 -1.26 3.64 -1.51
CA GLY A 102 -0.18 3.74 -2.51
C GLY A 102 -0.30 2.78 -3.69
N GLY A 103 -1.26 1.86 -3.70
CA GLY A 103 -1.34 0.78 -4.68
C GLY A 103 -1.28 1.19 -6.15
N ASP A 104 -1.74 2.41 -6.46
CA ASP A 104 -1.71 2.92 -7.85
C ASP A 104 -0.33 3.38 -8.31
N CYS A 105 0.58 3.74 -7.39
CA CYS A 105 1.83 4.39 -7.73
C CYS A 105 3.06 3.77 -7.04
N ILE A 106 2.86 2.93 -6.04
CA ILE A 106 3.93 2.27 -5.28
C ILE A 106 3.88 0.77 -5.54
N GLU A 107 5.01 0.18 -5.87
CA GLU A 107 5.20 -1.26 -6.04
C GLU A 107 5.65 -1.89 -4.72
N THR A 108 6.70 -1.32 -4.12
CA THR A 108 7.28 -1.83 -2.88
C THR A 108 7.51 -0.71 -1.86
N LEU A 109 7.34 -1.07 -0.60
CA LEU A 109 7.66 -0.26 0.58
C LEU A 109 8.80 -0.93 1.33
N GLY A 110 10.03 -0.45 1.10
CA GLY A 110 11.18 -0.91 1.85
C GLY A 110 11.22 -0.26 3.23
N ILE A 111 11.45 -1.05 4.27
CA ILE A 111 11.49 -0.57 5.66
C ILE A 111 12.80 -0.92 6.35
N TYR A 112 13.31 0.01 7.13
CA TYR A 112 14.46 -0.20 7.99
C TYR A 112 14.29 0.49 9.33
N ASP A 113 14.55 -0.23 10.40
CA ASP A 113 14.65 0.28 11.76
C ASP A 113 15.86 -0.37 12.45
N VAL A 114 16.43 0.32 13.43
CA VAL A 114 17.52 -0.24 14.23
C VAL A 114 17.10 -1.42 15.09
N ASN A 115 15.80 -1.56 15.35
CA ASN A 115 15.20 -2.70 16.00
C ASN A 115 14.60 -3.66 14.96
N PRO A 116 15.23 -4.83 14.72
CA PRO A 116 14.75 -5.79 13.70
C PRO A 116 13.36 -6.37 14.03
N ASP A 117 12.98 -6.47 15.30
CA ASP A 117 11.67 -6.99 15.69
C ASP A 117 10.54 -6.04 15.25
N VAL A 118 10.81 -4.74 15.24
CA VAL A 118 9.87 -3.73 14.73
C VAL A 118 9.67 -3.91 13.22
N CYS A 119 10.74 -4.14 12.46
CA CYS A 119 10.67 -4.41 11.03
C CYS A 119 9.87 -5.70 10.75
N ALA A 120 10.20 -6.79 11.44
CA ALA A 120 9.53 -8.09 11.28
C ALA A 120 8.03 -8.00 11.58
N ARG A 121 7.66 -7.27 12.63
CA ARG A 121 6.26 -7.02 12.98
C ARG A 121 5.53 -6.29 11.84
N TRP A 122 6.05 -5.15 11.40
CA TRP A 122 5.38 -4.32 10.39
C TRP A 122 5.31 -4.99 9.01
N GLU A 123 6.35 -5.71 8.61
CA GLU A 123 6.34 -6.51 7.40
C GLU A 123 5.23 -7.57 7.45
N THR A 124 5.16 -8.33 8.54
CA THR A 124 4.16 -9.38 8.73
C THR A 124 2.73 -8.81 8.76
N GLU A 125 2.48 -7.79 9.59
CA GLU A 125 1.15 -7.21 9.77
C GLU A 125 0.62 -6.57 8.47
N LEU A 126 1.47 -5.80 7.76
CA LEU A 126 1.02 -5.08 6.58
C LEU A 126 0.91 -5.96 5.33
N ASN A 127 1.72 -7.01 5.20
CA ASN A 127 1.60 -7.93 4.08
C ASN A 127 0.37 -8.86 4.19
N GLN A 128 -0.25 -8.95 5.35
CA GLN A 128 -1.56 -9.59 5.52
C GLN A 128 -2.72 -8.69 5.06
N ALA A 129 -2.49 -7.37 4.96
CA ALA A 129 -3.51 -6.47 4.46
C ALA A 129 -3.63 -6.59 2.94
N ALA A 130 -4.79 -7.04 2.46
CA ALA A 130 -5.11 -7.17 1.05
C ALA A 130 -6.57 -6.80 0.80
N PHE A 131 -6.91 -6.51 -0.44
CA PHE A 131 -8.32 -6.42 -0.83
C PHE A 131 -8.83 -7.80 -1.23
N PRO A 132 -10.04 -8.21 -0.81
CA PRO A 132 -10.58 -9.54 -1.13
C PRO A 132 -10.72 -9.80 -2.64
N TRP A 133 -10.86 -8.73 -3.42
CA TRP A 133 -11.03 -8.78 -4.88
C TRP A 133 -9.75 -8.54 -5.68
N ASP A 134 -8.66 -8.13 -5.04
CA ASP A 134 -7.36 -7.91 -5.69
C ASP A 134 -6.24 -7.94 -4.66
N TYR A 135 -5.65 -9.12 -4.45
CA TYR A 135 -4.58 -9.33 -3.46
C TYR A 135 -3.30 -8.58 -3.82
N ASP A 136 -3.09 -8.25 -5.10
CA ASP A 136 -1.90 -7.57 -5.61
C ASP A 136 -2.09 -6.04 -5.70
N ALA A 137 -3.24 -5.53 -5.26
CA ALA A 137 -3.54 -4.10 -5.37
C ALA A 137 -2.70 -3.21 -4.46
N LEU A 138 -2.20 -3.75 -3.34
CA LEU A 138 -1.44 -3.00 -2.35
C LEU A 138 0.07 -3.26 -2.50
N PRO A 139 0.93 -2.24 -2.22
CA PRO A 139 2.38 -2.42 -2.30
C PRO A 139 2.87 -3.49 -1.34
N THR A 140 3.87 -4.27 -1.74
CA THR A 140 4.55 -5.21 -0.85
C THR A 140 5.47 -4.47 0.13
N VAL A 141 5.50 -4.90 1.38
CA VAL A 141 6.43 -4.40 2.40
C VAL A 141 7.64 -5.34 2.48
N GLU A 142 8.85 -4.79 2.45
CA GLU A 142 10.11 -5.54 2.44
C GLU A 142 11.07 -4.99 3.50
N ILE A 143 11.71 -5.88 4.28
CA ILE A 143 12.75 -5.50 5.22
C ILE A 143 14.05 -5.26 4.45
N LEU A 144 14.67 -4.11 4.70
CA LEU A 144 15.93 -3.70 4.06
C LEU A 144 17.12 -3.83 5.01
N THR A 145 18.31 -3.94 4.42
CA THR A 145 19.55 -3.60 5.11
C THR A 145 19.85 -2.10 4.99
N GLU A 146 20.76 -1.60 5.80
CA GLU A 146 21.13 -0.17 5.76
C GLU A 146 21.72 0.24 4.40
N GLU A 147 22.41 -0.67 3.73
CA GLU A 147 23.01 -0.46 2.41
C GLU A 147 21.98 -0.31 1.30
N GLN A 148 20.81 -0.94 1.47
CA GLN A 148 19.72 -0.92 0.48
C GLN A 148 18.84 0.33 0.59
N LEU A 149 18.98 1.13 1.65
CA LEU A 149 18.07 2.25 1.96
C LEU A 149 17.88 3.23 0.80
N PHE A 150 18.91 3.45 0.00
CA PHE A 150 18.87 4.45 -1.09
C PHE A 150 18.65 3.86 -2.47
N ASP A 151 18.45 2.54 -2.59
CA ASP A 151 18.07 1.89 -3.85
C ASP A 151 16.55 2.03 -4.10
N CYS A 152 16.07 3.25 -4.19
CA CYS A 152 14.65 3.60 -4.29
C CYS A 152 14.41 4.84 -5.13
N ASP A 153 13.14 5.03 -5.52
CA ASP A 153 12.68 6.25 -6.18
C ASP A 153 12.39 7.38 -5.18
N MET A 154 12.02 7.03 -3.93
CA MET A 154 11.75 7.98 -2.86
C MET A 154 12.24 7.43 -1.52
N PHE A 155 13.00 8.24 -0.80
CA PHE A 155 13.44 7.96 0.56
C PHE A 155 12.70 8.83 1.58
N VAL A 156 12.15 8.21 2.62
CA VAL A 156 11.40 8.88 3.69
C VAL A 156 12.17 8.73 5.01
N PHE A 157 12.56 9.84 5.59
CA PHE A 157 13.31 9.89 6.84
C PHE A 157 12.38 10.22 8.01
N CYS A 158 12.12 9.25 8.89
CA CYS A 158 11.27 9.42 10.09
C CYS A 158 12.04 9.25 11.40
N ALA A 159 13.38 9.10 11.35
CA ALA A 159 14.17 8.87 12.54
C ALA A 159 14.24 10.10 13.45
N SER A 160 14.06 9.87 14.76
CA SER A 160 14.22 10.89 15.80
C SER A 160 14.83 10.27 17.06
N LYS A 161 15.70 11.01 17.71
CA LYS A 161 16.32 10.61 19.01
C LYS A 161 15.41 10.75 20.22
N GLY A 162 14.19 11.17 20.01
CA GLY A 162 13.23 11.31 21.10
C GLY A 162 12.71 12.73 21.27
N ILE A 163 11.61 12.79 21.97
CA ILE A 163 10.92 14.05 22.33
C ILE A 163 11.10 14.22 23.85
N PRO A 164 11.39 15.43 24.34
CA PRO A 164 11.41 15.68 25.76
C PRO A 164 10.11 15.23 26.43
N PRO A 165 10.14 14.60 27.61
CA PRO A 165 8.92 14.16 28.30
C PRO A 165 7.96 15.32 28.53
N VAL A 166 6.65 15.01 28.49
CA VAL A 166 5.61 15.99 28.84
C VAL A 166 5.84 16.49 30.25
N GLY A 167 5.85 17.82 30.43
CA GLY A 167 6.16 18.49 31.74
C GLY A 167 7.64 18.75 32.00
N SER A 168 8.53 18.39 31.07
CA SER A 168 9.95 18.82 31.17
C SER A 168 10.04 20.35 31.06
N GLN A 169 10.86 20.97 31.93
CA GLN A 169 11.09 22.44 31.93
C GLN A 169 12.03 22.86 30.78
N VAL A 170 11.68 22.48 29.55
CA VAL A 170 12.47 22.84 28.36
C VAL A 170 11.84 24.09 27.75
N GLN A 171 12.63 25.16 27.65
CA GLN A 171 12.17 26.44 27.11
C GLN A 171 11.80 26.38 25.63
N ASP A 172 12.52 25.56 24.84
CA ASP A 172 12.23 25.34 23.40
C ASP A 172 12.45 23.86 23.01
N VAL A 173 11.35 23.14 22.93
CA VAL A 173 11.33 21.72 22.54
C VAL A 173 11.90 21.51 21.13
N ARG A 174 11.69 22.46 20.22
CA ARG A 174 12.14 22.32 18.82
C ARG A 174 13.64 22.41 18.71
N MET A 175 14.27 23.32 19.49
CA MET A 175 15.72 23.44 19.51
C MET A 175 16.38 22.21 20.12
N VAL A 176 15.82 21.65 21.19
CA VAL A 176 16.32 20.40 21.78
C VAL A 176 16.21 19.24 20.78
N GLN A 177 15.09 19.12 20.09
CA GLN A 177 14.92 18.12 19.04
C GLN A 177 15.88 18.32 17.87
N TYR A 178 16.07 19.57 17.43
CA TYR A 178 17.02 19.88 16.37
C TYR A 178 18.46 19.47 16.77
N GLU A 179 18.93 19.86 17.94
CA GLU A 179 20.26 19.49 18.43
C GLU A 179 20.44 17.96 18.54
N ALA A 180 19.41 17.25 19.00
CA ALA A 180 19.43 15.79 19.10
C ALA A 180 19.46 15.09 17.72
N ASN A 181 18.78 15.63 16.73
CA ASN A 181 18.54 14.97 15.44
C ASN A 181 19.49 15.42 14.32
N LYS A 182 20.10 16.61 14.40
CA LYS A 182 20.97 17.15 13.35
C LYS A 182 22.10 16.20 12.94
N GLY A 183 22.66 15.46 13.91
CA GLY A 183 23.72 14.49 13.64
C GLY A 183 23.23 13.30 12.79
N ILE A 184 22.07 12.75 13.11
CA ILE A 184 21.49 11.64 12.37
C ILE A 184 21.14 12.07 10.94
N ILE A 185 20.45 13.20 10.80
CA ILE A 185 20.08 13.76 9.47
C ILE A 185 21.33 13.96 8.61
N SER A 186 22.40 14.52 9.19
CA SER A 186 23.66 14.77 8.48
C SER A 186 24.30 13.47 7.97
N ILE A 187 24.27 12.40 8.77
CA ILE A 187 24.81 11.08 8.39
C ILE A 187 24.04 10.52 7.19
N PHE A 188 22.70 10.46 7.29
CA PHE A 188 21.89 9.89 6.23
C PHE A 188 21.83 10.76 4.97
N ALA A 189 21.88 12.09 5.10
CA ALA A 189 22.01 13.00 3.96
C ALA A 189 23.34 12.78 3.20
N LYS A 190 24.43 12.54 3.92
CA LYS A 190 25.71 12.18 3.30
C LYS A 190 25.63 10.83 2.58
N LYS A 191 25.10 9.80 3.23
CA LYS A 191 24.91 8.47 2.61
C LYS A 191 24.04 8.54 1.35
N ALA A 192 22.92 9.30 1.40
CA ALA A 192 22.05 9.50 0.25
C ALA A 192 22.75 10.19 -0.92
N ARG A 193 23.62 11.15 -0.64
CA ARG A 193 24.44 11.81 -1.68
C ARG A 193 25.44 10.83 -2.28
N ASP A 194 26.09 10.01 -1.47
CA ASP A 194 27.14 9.10 -1.90
C ASP A 194 26.59 7.85 -2.62
N ALA A 195 25.28 7.58 -2.51
CA ALA A 195 24.56 6.49 -3.19
C ALA A 195 24.07 6.85 -4.62
N LYS A 196 24.22 8.10 -5.05
CA LYS A 196 23.91 8.58 -6.41
C LYS A 196 25.13 8.47 -7.33
#